data_2d1f3a8188360b0cd242ac87f8b6c587
#
_entry.id   2d1f3a8188360b0cd242ac87f8b6c587
#
_cell.length_a   1.000
_cell.length_b   1.000
_cell.length_c   1.000
_cell.angle_alpha   90.00
_cell.angle_beta   90.00
_cell.angle_gamma   90.00
#
_symmetry.space_group_name_H-M   'P 1'
#
loop_
_entity.id
_entity.type
_entity.pdbx_description
1 polymer ?
#
loop_
_entity_poly.entity_id
_entity_poly.type
_entity_poly.pdbx_seq_one_letter_code
_entity_poly.pdbx_strand_id
1 'polypeptide(L)'
;MAAGLLGALMSLFGCDSQRIEKLEEGVSTEADVRKAFGEPEAVWESPAGQVFEYNRQPAGQKNYMITIGPDGKIAALRQVLTPENFAKVKAGMGAEELRKMLGKPASRKPYPLKNEVEWEWRWLQPPNSPMVFGAVLSADDLRVVRSGSSPDRSTEAP
;
A
#
# COMPACT_ATOMS: atom_id res chain seq x y z
N MET A 1 46.69 16.83 -14.63
CA MET A 1 46.26 15.58 -14.02
C MET A 1 44.93 15.84 -13.35
N ALA A 2 43.84 15.44 -14.00
CA ALA A 2 42.49 15.58 -13.48
C ALA A 2 42.00 14.20 -13.09
N ALA A 3 41.84 13.93 -11.80
CA ALA A 3 41.26 12.72 -11.25
C ALA A 3 39.74 12.91 -11.21
N GLY A 4 39.03 12.19 -12.09
CA GLY A 4 37.59 12.15 -12.10
C GLY A 4 37.05 11.32 -10.95
N LEU A 5 36.24 11.93 -10.06
CA LEU A 5 35.39 11.21 -9.12
C LEU A 5 34.16 10.70 -9.85
N LEU A 6 34.16 9.42 -10.20
CA LEU A 6 32.93 8.69 -10.55
C LEU A 6 32.18 8.41 -9.25
N GLY A 7 31.15 9.21 -8.98
CA GLY A 7 30.21 8.93 -7.92
C GLY A 7 29.34 7.73 -8.31
N ALA A 8 29.54 6.62 -7.64
CA ALA A 8 28.66 5.47 -7.73
C ALA A 8 27.31 5.80 -7.06
N LEU A 9 26.28 6.09 -7.86
CA LEU A 9 24.89 6.01 -7.42
C LEU A 9 24.56 4.51 -7.24
N MET A 10 24.87 3.98 -6.06
CA MET A 10 24.37 2.65 -5.70
C MET A 10 22.86 2.72 -5.47
N SER A 11 22.16 2.04 -6.32
CA SER A 11 20.73 1.76 -6.27
C SER A 11 20.30 1.23 -4.89
N LEU A 12 19.52 2.04 -4.16
CA LEU A 12 18.97 1.74 -2.84
C LEU A 12 17.76 0.77 -2.84
N PHE A 13 17.59 -0.01 -3.89
CA PHE A 13 16.41 -0.87 -4.06
C PHE A 13 16.50 -2.27 -3.41
N GLY A 14 17.63 -2.64 -2.82
CA GLY A 14 17.82 -3.98 -2.23
C GLY A 14 17.67 -4.09 -0.72
N CYS A 15 17.47 -2.99 0.02
CA CYS A 15 17.54 -2.99 1.48
C CYS A 15 16.20 -2.81 2.20
N ASP A 16 15.09 -2.62 1.48
CA ASP A 16 13.80 -2.25 2.10
C ASP A 16 13.22 -3.41 2.92
N SER A 17 13.19 -4.62 2.38
CA SER A 17 12.69 -5.80 3.08
C SER A 17 13.47 -6.14 4.36
N GLN A 18 14.79 -6.06 4.32
CA GLN A 18 15.64 -6.34 5.49
C GLN A 18 15.51 -5.31 6.61
N ARG A 19 15.20 -4.06 6.27
CA ARG A 19 14.96 -3.00 7.27
C ARG A 19 13.60 -3.18 7.94
N ILE A 20 12.59 -3.57 7.17
CA ILE A 20 11.24 -3.82 7.64
C ILE A 20 11.20 -5.04 8.56
N GLU A 21 11.91 -6.12 8.21
CA GLU A 21 12.01 -7.34 9.01
C GLU A 21 12.63 -7.14 10.41
N LYS A 22 13.34 -6.03 10.62
CA LYS A 22 13.94 -5.69 11.92
C LYS A 22 13.01 -4.90 12.83
N LEU A 23 11.85 -4.48 12.33
CA LEU A 23 10.86 -3.76 13.13
C LEU A 23 10.00 -4.74 13.93
N GLU A 24 9.86 -4.48 15.23
CA GLU A 24 9.12 -5.32 16.16
C GLU A 24 8.00 -4.54 16.84
N GLU A 25 6.79 -5.10 16.84
CA GLU A 25 5.66 -4.57 17.57
C GLU A 25 5.96 -4.53 19.08
N GLY A 26 5.60 -3.44 19.74
CA GLY A 26 5.85 -3.21 21.16
C GLY A 26 7.28 -2.79 21.52
N VAL A 27 8.22 -2.86 20.57
CA VAL A 27 9.66 -2.55 20.79
C VAL A 27 10.11 -1.36 19.94
N SER A 28 9.97 -1.46 18.62
CA SER A 28 10.43 -0.42 17.69
C SER A 28 9.60 0.86 17.84
N THR A 29 10.28 1.99 17.72
CA THR A 29 9.69 3.32 17.88
C THR A 29 9.23 3.92 16.55
N GLU A 30 8.51 5.05 16.62
CA GLU A 30 8.18 5.87 15.46
C GLU A 30 9.44 6.26 14.66
N ALA A 31 10.53 6.63 15.36
CA ALA A 31 11.80 6.99 14.72
C ALA A 31 12.40 5.81 13.93
N ASP A 32 12.29 4.58 14.45
CA ASP A 32 12.73 3.38 13.74
C ASP A 32 11.90 3.13 12.47
N VAL A 33 10.58 3.38 12.53
CA VAL A 33 9.68 3.29 11.37
C VAL A 33 10.10 4.30 10.30
N ARG A 34 10.28 5.57 10.65
CA ARG A 34 10.70 6.61 9.72
C ARG A 34 12.08 6.34 9.11
N LYS A 35 12.98 5.74 9.88
CA LYS A 35 14.29 5.32 9.39
C LYS A 35 14.19 4.17 8.38
N ALA A 36 13.28 3.23 8.59
CA ALA A 36 13.09 2.06 7.73
C ALA A 36 12.28 2.38 6.46
N PHE A 37 11.18 3.14 6.60
CA PHE A 37 10.22 3.41 5.55
C PHE A 37 10.31 4.82 4.93
N GLY A 38 10.93 5.78 5.63
CA GLY A 38 10.87 7.20 5.29
C GLY A 38 9.64 7.89 5.90
N GLU A 39 9.28 9.05 5.35
CA GLU A 39 8.06 9.74 5.77
C GLU A 39 6.82 9.02 5.28
N PRO A 40 5.76 8.92 6.10
CA PRO A 40 4.49 8.34 5.68
C PRO A 40 3.82 9.21 4.61
N GLU A 41 3.14 8.58 3.66
CA GLU A 41 2.38 9.29 2.63
C GLU A 41 1.09 9.93 3.20
N ALA A 42 0.51 9.31 4.20
CA ALA A 42 -0.62 9.83 4.96
C ALA A 42 -0.55 9.36 6.41
N VAL A 43 -1.18 10.13 7.30
CA VAL A 43 -1.35 9.78 8.71
C VAL A 43 -2.82 9.84 9.04
N TRP A 44 -3.34 8.78 9.65
CA TRP A 44 -4.72 8.65 10.07
C TRP A 44 -4.81 8.53 11.59
N GLU A 45 -5.79 9.18 12.19
CA GLU A 45 -6.11 8.95 13.61
C GLU A 45 -6.96 7.70 13.77
N SER A 46 -6.64 6.90 14.79
CA SER A 46 -7.41 5.73 15.17
C SER A 46 -7.48 5.61 16.70
N PRO A 47 -8.43 4.82 17.24
CA PRO A 47 -8.49 4.57 18.69
C PRO A 47 -7.21 3.97 19.28
N ALA A 48 -6.42 3.25 18.48
CA ALA A 48 -5.18 2.62 18.90
C ALA A 48 -3.95 3.52 18.78
N GLY A 49 -4.08 4.71 18.17
CA GLY A 49 -3.00 5.65 17.91
C GLY A 49 -3.00 6.15 16.47
N GLN A 50 -1.89 6.73 16.05
CA GLN A 50 -1.73 7.22 14.68
C GLN A 50 -1.37 6.06 13.74
N VAL A 51 -2.05 5.99 12.61
CA VAL A 51 -1.76 5.01 11.54
C VAL A 51 -0.97 5.68 10.43
N PHE A 52 0.23 5.21 10.19
CA PHE A 52 1.11 5.67 9.12
C PHE A 52 0.89 4.83 7.87
N GLU A 53 0.56 5.49 6.75
CA GLU A 53 0.36 4.86 5.44
C GLU A 53 1.66 4.89 4.63
N TYR A 54 2.09 3.72 4.18
CA TYR A 54 3.24 3.55 3.29
C TYR A 54 2.85 2.73 2.07
N ASN A 55 2.84 3.35 0.90
CA ASN A 55 2.45 2.71 -0.35
C ASN A 55 3.68 2.36 -1.18
N ARG A 56 3.67 1.17 -1.77
CA ARG A 56 4.69 0.72 -2.74
C ARG A 56 4.13 0.60 -4.16
N GLN A 57 2.89 1.06 -4.36
CA GLN A 57 2.24 1.13 -5.67
C GLN A 57 2.78 2.31 -6.50
N PRO A 58 2.78 2.24 -7.83
CA PRO A 58 2.47 1.08 -8.69
C PRO A 58 3.66 0.13 -8.91
N ALA A 59 4.89 0.52 -8.54
CA ALA A 59 6.09 -0.27 -8.79
C ALA A 59 6.16 -1.54 -7.94
N GLY A 60 5.68 -1.47 -6.68
CA GLY A 60 5.62 -2.61 -5.77
C GLY A 60 4.22 -3.22 -5.69
N GLN A 61 4.09 -4.24 -4.87
CA GLN A 61 2.88 -5.05 -4.70
C GLN A 61 2.47 -5.15 -3.22
N LYS A 62 2.94 -4.20 -2.42
CA LYS A 62 2.67 -4.14 -0.97
C LYS A 62 2.32 -2.72 -0.57
N ASN A 63 1.37 -2.60 0.35
CA ASN A 63 1.09 -1.38 1.09
C ASN A 63 1.13 -1.71 2.58
N TYR A 64 1.65 -0.79 3.38
CA TYR A 64 1.77 -0.98 4.81
C TYR A 64 0.96 0.06 5.57
N MET A 65 0.26 -0.39 6.61
CA MET A 65 -0.33 0.45 7.64
C MET A 65 0.36 0.15 8.96
N ILE A 66 1.01 1.14 9.54
CA ILE A 66 1.78 1.00 10.78
C ILE A 66 1.14 1.89 11.83
N THR A 67 0.63 1.26 12.89
CA THR A 67 0.01 1.98 14.00
C THR A 67 1.08 2.29 15.06
N ILE A 68 1.22 3.57 15.39
CA ILE A 68 2.06 4.05 16.48
C ILE A 68 1.15 4.30 17.68
N GLY A 69 1.38 3.56 18.74
CA GLY A 69 0.63 3.67 19.97
C GLY A 69 0.94 4.96 20.77
N PRO A 70 0.21 5.23 21.85
CA PRO A 70 0.42 6.40 22.70
C PRO A 70 1.77 6.41 23.42
N ASP A 71 2.43 5.26 23.53
CA ASP A 71 3.81 5.10 24.05
C ASP A 71 4.90 5.42 23.02
N GLY A 72 4.54 5.81 21.77
CA GLY A 72 5.46 6.09 20.67
C GLY A 72 6.09 4.87 20.02
N LYS A 73 5.58 3.67 20.31
CA LYS A 73 6.04 2.40 19.75
C LYS A 73 5.05 1.84 18.75
N ILE A 74 5.53 0.93 17.91
CA ILE A 74 4.68 0.19 16.97
C ILE A 74 3.67 -0.66 17.76
N ALA A 75 2.38 -0.33 17.64
CA ALA A 75 1.29 -1.15 18.14
C ALA A 75 0.89 -2.23 17.15
N ALA A 76 0.97 -1.94 15.84
CA ALA A 76 0.70 -2.89 14.77
C ALA A 76 1.46 -2.51 13.50
N LEU A 77 2.03 -3.50 12.81
CA LEU A 77 2.64 -3.37 11.50
C LEU A 77 1.96 -4.36 10.55
N ARG A 78 1.25 -3.88 9.55
CA ARG A 78 0.45 -4.73 8.65
C ARG A 78 0.74 -4.41 7.20
N GLN A 79 1.08 -5.45 6.41
CA GLN A 79 0.94 -5.41 4.97
C GLN A 79 -0.54 -5.68 4.66
N VAL A 80 -1.19 -4.73 3.96
CA VAL A 80 -2.66 -4.71 3.88
C VAL A 80 -3.26 -5.28 2.59
N LEU A 81 -2.45 -5.55 1.57
CA LEU A 81 -2.91 -6.13 0.31
C LEU A 81 -2.96 -7.65 0.42
N THR A 82 -4.01 -8.15 1.06
CA THR A 82 -4.22 -9.56 1.39
C THR A 82 -5.63 -10.03 1.04
N PRO A 83 -5.84 -11.33 0.74
CA PRO A 83 -7.16 -11.89 0.50
C PRO A 83 -8.15 -11.61 1.64
N GLU A 84 -7.70 -11.64 2.88
CA GLU A 84 -8.52 -11.39 4.07
C GLU A 84 -9.05 -9.95 4.09
N ASN A 85 -8.23 -8.97 3.72
CA ASN A 85 -8.66 -7.59 3.61
C ASN A 85 -9.54 -7.35 2.39
N PHE A 86 -9.24 -7.96 1.26
CA PHE A 86 -10.09 -7.86 0.06
C PHE A 86 -11.49 -8.40 0.31
N ALA A 87 -11.62 -9.48 1.08
CA ALA A 87 -12.92 -10.05 1.46
C ALA A 87 -13.79 -9.11 2.31
N LYS A 88 -13.19 -8.11 2.96
CA LYS A 88 -13.90 -7.08 3.75
C LYS A 88 -14.48 -5.97 2.87
N VAL A 89 -14.03 -5.83 1.64
CA VAL A 89 -14.57 -4.82 0.71
C VAL A 89 -15.97 -5.21 0.30
N LYS A 90 -16.93 -4.32 0.58
CA LYS A 90 -18.36 -4.55 0.33
C LYS A 90 -18.95 -3.40 -0.48
N ALA A 91 -19.98 -3.70 -1.26
CA ALA A 91 -20.77 -2.69 -1.91
C ALA A 91 -21.29 -1.66 -0.89
N GLY A 92 -21.21 -0.38 -1.25
CA GLY A 92 -21.56 0.75 -0.39
C GLY A 92 -20.41 1.31 0.46
N MET A 93 -19.27 0.61 0.57
CA MET A 93 -18.07 1.12 1.24
C MET A 93 -17.60 2.41 0.56
N GLY A 94 -17.28 3.45 1.34
CA GLY A 94 -16.79 4.71 0.80
C GLY A 94 -15.31 4.65 0.39
N ALA A 95 -14.91 5.52 -0.54
CA ALA A 95 -13.54 5.60 -1.04
C ALA A 95 -12.51 5.87 0.06
N GLU A 96 -12.84 6.72 1.04
CA GLU A 96 -11.95 7.02 2.18
C GLU A 96 -11.72 5.78 3.05
N GLU A 97 -12.79 5.05 3.37
CA GLU A 97 -12.72 3.80 4.13
C GLU A 97 -11.89 2.75 3.39
N LEU A 98 -12.12 2.61 2.07
CA LEU A 98 -11.36 1.72 1.20
C LEU A 98 -9.86 2.07 1.20
N ARG A 99 -9.53 3.35 1.11
CA ARG A 99 -8.14 3.82 1.17
C ARG A 99 -7.50 3.57 2.53
N LYS A 100 -8.19 3.85 3.63
CA LYS A 100 -7.68 3.57 4.99
C LYS A 100 -7.43 2.09 5.22
N MET A 101 -8.16 1.22 4.53
CA MET A 101 -7.99 -0.23 4.61
C MET A 101 -6.88 -0.77 3.71
N LEU A 102 -6.77 -0.30 2.46
CA LEU A 102 -5.87 -0.86 1.45
C LEU A 102 -4.70 0.05 1.05
N GLY A 103 -4.73 1.30 1.48
CA GLY A 103 -3.78 2.31 1.04
C GLY A 103 -4.12 2.88 -0.34
N LYS A 104 -3.23 3.73 -0.85
CA LYS A 104 -3.38 4.35 -2.17
C LYS A 104 -3.35 3.30 -3.28
N PRO A 105 -4.28 3.35 -4.24
CA PRO A 105 -4.28 2.43 -5.37
C PRO A 105 -3.12 2.74 -6.34
N ALA A 106 -2.72 1.71 -7.10
CA ALA A 106 -1.75 1.82 -8.19
C ALA A 106 -2.30 2.68 -9.34
N SER A 107 -3.59 2.53 -9.62
CA SER A 107 -4.27 3.25 -10.70
C SER A 107 -5.71 3.57 -10.37
N ARG A 108 -6.23 4.61 -11.04
CA ARG A 108 -7.64 5.00 -11.04
C ARG A 108 -8.06 5.21 -12.47
N LYS A 109 -8.97 4.38 -12.96
CA LYS A 109 -9.43 4.39 -14.37
C LYS A 109 -10.89 4.84 -14.43
N PRO A 110 -11.18 6.01 -15.00
CA PRO A 110 -12.56 6.46 -15.19
C PRO A 110 -13.23 5.72 -16.36
N TYR A 111 -14.49 5.38 -16.19
CA TYR A 111 -15.38 4.83 -17.22
C TYR A 111 -16.63 5.73 -17.35
N PRO A 112 -16.52 6.87 -18.06
CA PRO A 112 -17.57 7.90 -18.09
C PRO A 112 -18.92 7.40 -18.59
N LEU A 113 -18.95 6.50 -19.58
CA LEU A 113 -20.19 5.93 -20.12
C LEU A 113 -20.95 5.06 -19.12
N LYS A 114 -20.27 4.53 -18.10
CA LYS A 114 -20.86 3.72 -17.03
C LYS A 114 -21.04 4.51 -15.74
N ASN A 115 -20.58 5.76 -15.70
CA ASN A 115 -20.52 6.59 -14.51
C ASN A 115 -19.78 5.90 -13.35
N GLU A 116 -18.67 5.28 -13.67
CA GLU A 116 -17.85 4.47 -12.74
C GLU A 116 -16.39 4.90 -12.78
N VAL A 117 -15.67 4.64 -11.70
CA VAL A 117 -14.21 4.69 -11.62
C VAL A 117 -13.69 3.42 -10.98
N GLU A 118 -12.68 2.81 -11.58
CA GLU A 118 -12.03 1.62 -11.06
C GLU A 118 -10.72 1.98 -10.37
N TRP A 119 -10.57 1.54 -9.14
CA TRP A 119 -9.34 1.62 -8.39
C TRP A 119 -8.69 0.26 -8.35
N GLU A 120 -7.40 0.18 -8.68
CA GLU A 120 -6.66 -1.08 -8.78
C GLU A 120 -5.45 -1.06 -7.83
N TRP A 121 -5.22 -2.20 -7.18
CA TRP A 121 -4.03 -2.49 -6.37
C TRP A 121 -3.34 -3.72 -6.93
N ARG A 122 -2.04 -3.61 -7.19
CA ARG A 122 -1.20 -4.76 -7.54
C ARG A 122 -0.80 -5.47 -6.27
N TRP A 123 -0.90 -6.78 -6.24
CA TRP A 123 -0.57 -7.59 -5.08
C TRP A 123 -0.01 -8.96 -5.48
N LEU A 124 0.58 -9.69 -4.50
CA LEU A 124 1.10 -11.03 -4.70
C LEU A 124 0.21 -12.03 -3.96
N GLN A 125 -0.44 -12.90 -4.72
CA GLN A 125 -1.10 -14.07 -4.16
C GLN A 125 -0.04 -15.11 -3.83
N PRO A 126 -0.03 -15.67 -2.60
CA PRO A 126 0.91 -16.73 -2.26
C PRO A 126 0.86 -17.93 -3.22
N PRO A 127 2.02 -18.55 -3.57
CA PRO A 127 3.34 -18.18 -3.09
C PRO A 127 3.95 -16.94 -3.74
N ASN A 128 3.67 -16.61 -5.01
CA ASN A 128 4.22 -15.44 -5.71
C ASN A 128 3.49 -15.13 -7.03
N SER A 129 2.19 -15.29 -7.09
CA SER A 129 1.42 -15.02 -8.31
C SER A 129 1.03 -13.54 -8.37
N PRO A 130 1.50 -12.77 -9.40
CA PRO A 130 1.09 -11.39 -9.59
C PRO A 130 -0.41 -11.27 -9.89
N MET A 131 -1.11 -10.45 -9.11
CA MET A 131 -2.53 -10.23 -9.18
C MET A 131 -2.86 -8.74 -9.13
N VAL A 132 -4.05 -8.40 -9.58
CA VAL A 132 -4.68 -7.08 -9.41
C VAL A 132 -5.97 -7.27 -8.63
N PHE A 133 -6.16 -6.50 -7.56
CA PHE A 133 -7.45 -6.32 -6.92
C PHE A 133 -8.07 -5.03 -7.45
N GLY A 134 -9.26 -5.12 -8.03
CA GLY A 134 -10.03 -4.00 -8.55
C GLY A 134 -11.26 -3.73 -7.69
N ALA A 135 -11.49 -2.47 -7.35
CA ALA A 135 -12.72 -1.99 -6.76
C ALA A 135 -13.35 -0.95 -7.70
N VAL A 136 -14.55 -1.22 -8.17
CA VAL A 136 -15.32 -0.29 -9.01
C VAL A 136 -16.22 0.53 -8.12
N LEU A 137 -16.08 1.85 -8.20
CA LEU A 137 -16.86 2.82 -7.44
C LEU A 137 -17.79 3.59 -8.39
N SER A 138 -18.96 3.98 -7.89
CA SER A 138 -19.81 4.96 -8.56
C SER A 138 -19.05 6.30 -8.64
N ALA A 139 -19.10 6.97 -9.80
CA ALA A 139 -18.46 8.28 -9.95
C ALA A 139 -19.21 9.39 -9.21
N ASP A 140 -20.50 9.20 -8.87
CA ASP A 140 -21.32 10.21 -8.20
C ASP A 140 -20.97 10.39 -6.72
N ASP A 141 -20.81 9.29 -5.99
CA ASP A 141 -20.65 9.30 -4.54
C ASP A 141 -19.40 8.57 -4.05
N LEU A 142 -18.60 8.02 -4.98
CA LEU A 142 -17.37 7.25 -4.70
C LEU A 142 -17.59 6.10 -3.71
N ARG A 143 -18.70 5.38 -3.88
CA ARG A 143 -18.99 4.15 -3.13
C ARG A 143 -18.75 2.92 -3.99
N VAL A 144 -18.21 1.88 -3.35
CA VAL A 144 -17.97 0.60 -4.01
C VAL A 144 -19.27 0.01 -4.54
N VAL A 145 -19.28 -0.36 -5.81
CA VAL A 145 -20.36 -1.09 -6.48
C VAL A 145 -20.06 -2.58 -6.51
N ARG A 146 -18.81 -2.92 -6.87
CA ARG A 146 -18.30 -4.29 -6.95
C ARG A 146 -16.79 -4.31 -6.82
N SER A 147 -16.23 -5.47 -6.50
CA SER A 147 -14.78 -5.67 -6.42
C SER A 147 -14.41 -7.12 -6.76
N GLY A 148 -13.14 -7.35 -7.07
CA GLY A 148 -12.62 -8.68 -7.34
C GLY A 148 -11.14 -8.67 -7.69
N SER A 149 -10.54 -9.86 -7.66
CA SER A 149 -9.14 -10.08 -8.05
C SER A 149 -9.05 -10.79 -9.39
N SER A 150 -8.03 -10.44 -10.17
CA SER A 150 -7.68 -11.08 -11.44
C SER A 150 -6.15 -11.16 -11.60
N PRO A 151 -5.65 -12.06 -12.47
CA PRO A 151 -4.22 -12.08 -12.79
C PRO A 151 -3.72 -10.73 -13.32
N ASP A 152 -2.52 -10.32 -12.87
CA ASP A 152 -1.85 -9.12 -13.40
C ASP A 152 -1.20 -9.45 -14.76
N ARG A 153 -1.87 -9.07 -15.83
CA ARG A 153 -1.39 -9.29 -17.20
C ARG A 153 -0.39 -8.22 -17.67
N SER A 154 -0.15 -7.18 -16.89
CA SER A 154 0.82 -6.14 -17.25
C SER A 154 2.28 -6.64 -17.26
N THR A 155 2.53 -7.80 -16.68
CA THR A 155 3.83 -8.46 -16.61
C THR A 155 4.02 -9.55 -17.69
N GLU A 156 2.98 -9.87 -18.44
CA GLU A 156 3.08 -10.80 -19.57
C GLU A 156 3.72 -10.05 -20.75
N ALA A 157 4.87 -10.54 -21.23
CA ALA A 157 5.49 -10.04 -22.45
C ALA A 157 4.59 -10.33 -23.66
N PRO A 158 4.56 -9.45 -24.69
CA PRO A 158 3.82 -9.67 -25.92
C PRO A 158 4.33 -10.88 -26.71
#